data_dcb2b787aaae355fb1a1394d694322b0
#
_entry.id   dcb2b787aaae355fb1a1394d694322b0
#
_cell.length_a   1.000
_cell.length_b   1.000
_cell.length_c   1.000
_cell.angle_alpha   90.00
_cell.angle_beta   90.00
_cell.angle_gamma   90.00
#
_symmetry.space_group_name_H-M   'P 1'
#
loop_
_entity.id
_entity.type
_entity.pdbx_description
1 polymer ?
#
loop_
_entity_poly.entity_id
_entity_poly.type
_entity_poly.pdbx_seq_one_letter_code
_entity_poly.pdbx_strand_id
1 'polypeptide(L)'
;MQTDYERYIKMSSLAQIGWWEADFAAGHYLCSDFLCELLGLEGDTISFQDFQKLIREDYREQIIQEFRANANIHRNFYEQTFPVRSRYGEIWLHTRLAHREKGTGTNGGDKSFGVIQRVEAPKESEQRDALRRVNSLLRRQSFISQSLLRFLHDEEVDSCVMEILNDILNLYYGEGRVYIFEYDENHTHQSCIYEVVSEGVSSEKDSQQNLPINQAKWWSKQILSGTPILLNSLNQLPEEAEDEYRFLDAQGILSIMVTPLRAGDHIWGYMGIDLVKTYHEWSNEDYQ
;
A
#
# COMPACT_ATOMS: atom_id res chain seq x y z
N MET A 1 44.59 -4.52 -6.44
CA MET A 1 43.31 -3.86 -6.14
C MET A 1 42.41 -3.74 -7.37
N GLN A 2 42.82 -3.09 -8.47
CA GLN A 2 41.96 -2.93 -9.67
C GLN A 2 41.60 -4.27 -10.33
N THR A 3 42.54 -5.22 -10.40
CA THR A 3 42.37 -6.57 -10.97
C THR A 3 41.40 -7.44 -10.15
N ASP A 4 41.34 -7.28 -8.83
CA ASP A 4 40.48 -8.09 -7.96
C ASP A 4 39.04 -7.58 -8.01
N TYR A 5 38.85 -6.26 -8.12
CA TYR A 5 37.52 -5.63 -8.31
C TYR A 5 36.91 -6.04 -9.66
N GLU A 6 37.68 -6.01 -10.76
CA GLU A 6 37.24 -6.49 -12.07
C GLU A 6 36.85 -7.97 -12.10
N ARG A 7 37.60 -8.80 -11.38
CA ARG A 7 37.27 -10.23 -11.21
C ARG A 7 35.99 -10.42 -10.43
N TYR A 8 35.82 -9.65 -9.35
CA TYR A 8 34.59 -9.67 -8.54
C TYR A 8 33.37 -9.31 -9.38
N ILE A 9 33.40 -8.22 -10.15
CA ILE A 9 32.32 -7.82 -11.05
C ILE A 9 32.01 -8.93 -12.06
N LYS A 10 33.00 -9.51 -12.69
CA LYS A 10 32.81 -10.61 -13.65
C LYS A 10 32.19 -11.84 -12.99
N MET A 11 32.66 -12.20 -11.81
CA MET A 11 32.11 -13.35 -11.08
C MET A 11 30.68 -13.11 -10.62
N SER A 12 30.37 -11.96 -10.07
CA SER A 12 29.01 -11.62 -9.64
C SER A 12 28.03 -11.57 -10.81
N SER A 13 28.45 -11.03 -11.96
CA SER A 13 27.64 -11.00 -13.18
C SER A 13 27.39 -12.42 -13.74
N LEU A 14 28.43 -13.28 -13.81
CA LEU A 14 28.28 -14.65 -14.25
C LEU A 14 27.40 -15.49 -13.31
N ALA A 15 27.53 -15.28 -12.01
CA ALA A 15 26.71 -15.94 -10.99
C ALA A 15 25.30 -15.35 -10.86
N GLN A 16 25.00 -14.25 -11.55
CA GLN A 16 23.76 -13.47 -11.43
C GLN A 16 23.47 -13.06 -9.98
N ILE A 17 24.51 -12.66 -9.25
CA ILE A 17 24.44 -12.22 -7.85
C ILE A 17 24.74 -10.74 -7.79
N GLY A 18 23.82 -9.99 -7.15
CA GLY A 18 24.01 -8.61 -6.75
C GLY A 18 24.10 -8.46 -5.24
N TRP A 19 24.32 -7.24 -4.80
CA TRP A 19 24.19 -6.85 -3.40
C TRP A 19 23.32 -5.60 -3.28
N TRP A 20 22.79 -5.40 -2.08
CA TRP A 20 22.06 -4.22 -1.68
C TRP A 20 22.44 -3.81 -0.25
N GLU A 21 22.40 -2.51 0.01
CA GLU A 21 22.54 -1.94 1.34
C GLU A 21 21.29 -1.10 1.61
N ALA A 22 20.56 -1.37 2.68
CA ALA A 22 19.45 -0.56 3.14
C ALA A 22 19.94 0.49 4.13
N ASP A 23 19.69 1.76 3.85
CA ASP A 23 19.86 2.87 4.78
C ASP A 23 18.48 3.28 5.31
N PHE A 24 18.18 2.89 6.55
CA PHE A 24 16.88 3.14 7.15
C PHE A 24 16.65 4.61 7.51
N ALA A 25 17.70 5.39 7.71
CA ALA A 25 17.58 6.82 7.96
C ALA A 25 17.29 7.60 6.69
N ALA A 26 17.90 7.17 5.58
CA ALA A 26 17.71 7.80 4.28
C ALA A 26 16.51 7.22 3.47
N GLY A 27 15.95 6.07 3.90
CA GLY A 27 14.77 5.47 3.28
C GLY A 27 15.00 4.86 1.90
N HIS A 28 16.21 4.42 1.58
CA HIS A 28 16.54 3.86 0.29
C HIS A 28 17.49 2.65 0.37
N TYR A 29 17.54 1.90 -0.73
CA TYR A 29 18.57 0.90 -0.99
C TYR A 29 19.64 1.47 -1.89
N LEU A 30 20.92 1.21 -1.58
CA LEU A 30 22.04 1.29 -2.49
C LEU A 30 22.22 -0.10 -3.14
N CYS A 31 22.36 -0.15 -4.45
CA CYS A 31 22.35 -1.37 -5.25
C CYS A 31 23.64 -1.54 -6.05
N SER A 32 24.07 -2.79 -6.20
CA SER A 32 25.19 -3.11 -7.11
C SER A 32 24.81 -2.85 -8.57
N ASP A 33 25.80 -2.62 -9.44
CA ASP A 33 25.63 -2.41 -10.89
C ASP A 33 24.77 -3.52 -11.53
N PHE A 34 25.01 -4.77 -11.15
CA PHE A 34 24.21 -5.90 -11.62
C PHE A 34 22.73 -5.77 -11.26
N LEU A 35 22.43 -5.38 -10.01
CA LEU A 35 21.05 -5.22 -9.57
C LEU A 35 20.39 -4.01 -10.23
N CYS A 36 21.11 -2.90 -10.39
CA CYS A 36 20.64 -1.71 -11.10
C CYS A 36 20.30 -2.04 -12.56
N GLU A 37 21.17 -2.75 -13.25
CA GLU A 37 20.94 -3.20 -14.63
C GLU A 37 19.73 -4.13 -14.71
N LEU A 38 19.61 -5.09 -13.79
CA LEU A 38 18.55 -6.07 -13.76
C LEU A 38 17.17 -5.42 -13.54
N LEU A 39 17.09 -4.46 -12.62
CA LEU A 39 15.86 -3.74 -12.30
C LEU A 39 15.58 -2.58 -13.27
N GLY A 40 16.57 -2.14 -14.04
CA GLY A 40 16.46 -1.02 -14.97
C GLY A 40 16.50 0.35 -14.28
N LEU A 41 17.27 0.47 -13.20
CA LEU A 41 17.44 1.72 -12.47
C LEU A 41 18.35 2.69 -13.24
N GLU A 42 18.04 3.99 -13.20
CA GLU A 42 18.88 5.04 -13.81
C GLU A 42 20.09 5.43 -12.93
N GLY A 43 20.12 5.00 -11.66
CA GLY A 43 21.18 5.27 -10.69
C GLY A 43 21.46 4.04 -9.83
N ASP A 44 22.30 4.21 -8.82
CA ASP A 44 22.72 3.15 -7.89
C ASP A 44 21.81 3.03 -6.66
N THR A 45 20.78 3.88 -6.55
CA THR A 45 19.85 3.90 -5.43
C THR A 45 18.40 3.77 -5.88
N ILE A 46 17.58 3.16 -5.01
CA ILE A 46 16.12 3.08 -5.17
C ILE A 46 15.45 3.29 -3.81
N SER A 47 14.37 4.09 -3.75
CA SER A 47 13.61 4.25 -2.51
C SER A 47 12.98 2.92 -2.08
N PHE A 48 12.74 2.75 -0.78
CA PHE A 48 12.04 1.55 -0.28
C PHE A 48 10.67 1.40 -0.95
N GLN A 49 9.97 2.50 -1.15
CA GLN A 49 8.66 2.52 -1.79
C GLN A 49 8.71 2.09 -3.26
N ASP A 50 9.68 2.63 -4.03
CA ASP A 50 9.79 2.29 -5.44
C ASP A 50 10.25 0.84 -5.65
N PHE A 51 11.11 0.33 -4.76
CA PHE A 51 11.45 -1.09 -4.78
C PHE A 51 10.22 -1.98 -4.49
N GLN A 52 9.39 -1.60 -3.51
CA GLN A 52 8.16 -2.32 -3.20
C GLN A 52 7.20 -2.38 -4.38
N LYS A 53 7.11 -1.31 -5.20
CA LYS A 53 6.30 -1.30 -6.43
C LYS A 53 6.78 -2.29 -7.49
N LEU A 54 8.08 -2.64 -7.50
CA LEU A 54 8.61 -3.66 -8.41
C LEU A 54 8.20 -5.08 -7.98
N ILE A 55 7.93 -5.31 -6.71
CA ILE A 55 7.45 -6.62 -6.24
C ILE A 55 6.05 -6.86 -6.80
N ARG A 56 5.81 -8.05 -7.34
CA ARG A 56 4.49 -8.45 -7.84
C ARG A 56 3.44 -8.29 -6.73
N GLU A 57 2.32 -7.72 -7.07
CA GLU A 57 1.30 -7.24 -6.12
C GLU A 57 0.88 -8.28 -5.08
N ASP A 58 0.59 -9.50 -5.53
CA ASP A 58 0.14 -10.62 -4.68
C ASP A 58 1.21 -11.16 -3.70
N TYR A 59 2.49 -10.76 -3.88
CA TYR A 59 3.60 -11.07 -2.97
C TYR A 59 3.99 -9.89 -2.07
N ARG A 60 3.67 -8.66 -2.49
CA ARG A 60 4.18 -7.42 -1.90
C ARG A 60 3.96 -7.35 -0.40
N GLU A 61 2.75 -7.55 0.03
CA GLU A 61 2.36 -7.48 1.42
C GLU A 61 3.12 -8.48 2.31
N GLN A 62 3.10 -9.75 1.93
CA GLN A 62 3.80 -10.80 2.69
C GLN A 62 5.29 -10.47 2.82
N ILE A 63 5.92 -10.01 1.73
CA ILE A 63 7.36 -9.69 1.70
C ILE A 63 7.66 -8.53 2.65
N ILE A 64 6.82 -7.48 2.65
CA ILE A 64 6.99 -6.32 3.53
C ILE A 64 6.81 -6.71 5.00
N GLN A 65 5.79 -7.49 5.32
CA GLN A 65 5.54 -7.94 6.69
C GLN A 65 6.66 -8.81 7.21
N GLU A 66 7.12 -9.79 6.42
CA GLU A 66 8.22 -10.66 6.79
C GLU A 66 9.53 -9.87 6.96
N PHE A 67 9.80 -8.89 6.09
CA PHE A 67 10.94 -8.01 6.24
C PHE A 67 10.87 -7.19 7.52
N ARG A 68 9.73 -6.53 7.81
CA ARG A 68 9.50 -5.76 9.04
C ARG A 68 9.61 -6.63 10.30
N ALA A 69 9.01 -7.82 10.29
CA ALA A 69 9.07 -8.75 11.41
C ALA A 69 10.50 -9.20 11.71
N ASN A 70 11.30 -9.45 10.68
CA ASN A 70 12.70 -9.87 10.83
C ASN A 70 13.65 -8.69 11.06
N ALA A 71 13.29 -7.47 10.65
CA ALA A 71 14.06 -6.26 10.96
C ALA A 71 14.08 -5.95 12.46
N ASN A 72 13.02 -6.31 13.20
CA ASN A 72 12.90 -6.09 14.64
C ASN A 72 13.49 -7.21 15.51
N ILE A 73 13.72 -8.38 14.97
CA ILE A 73 14.30 -9.51 15.71
C ILE A 73 15.79 -9.53 15.41
N HIS A 74 16.64 -9.56 16.44
CA HIS A 74 18.11 -9.65 16.36
C HIS A 74 18.61 -10.96 15.69
N ARG A 75 17.90 -11.44 14.67
CA ARG A 75 18.33 -12.58 13.87
C ARG A 75 19.17 -12.08 12.71
N ASN A 76 20.43 -12.45 12.69
CA ASN A 76 21.38 -12.19 11.58
C ASN A 76 21.08 -13.00 10.31
N PHE A 77 19.86 -13.50 10.17
CA PHE A 77 19.51 -14.37 9.05
C PHE A 77 18.07 -14.12 8.60
N TYR A 78 17.93 -13.59 7.40
CA TYR A 78 16.67 -13.40 6.72
C TYR A 78 16.86 -13.77 5.25
N GLU A 79 15.94 -14.55 4.71
CA GLU A 79 16.00 -15.09 3.36
C GLU A 79 14.61 -15.11 2.76
N GLN A 80 14.45 -14.58 1.55
CA GLN A 80 13.18 -14.55 0.83
C GLN A 80 13.36 -14.78 -0.65
N THR A 81 12.31 -15.36 -1.29
CA THR A 81 12.23 -15.52 -2.75
C THR A 81 10.90 -14.94 -3.23
N PHE A 82 10.95 -14.00 -4.18
CA PHE A 82 9.79 -13.27 -4.66
C PHE A 82 9.94 -12.81 -6.11
N PRO A 83 8.82 -12.66 -6.83
CA PRO A 83 8.82 -12.12 -8.18
C PRO A 83 8.85 -10.59 -8.18
N VAL A 84 9.61 -10.02 -9.12
CA VAL A 84 9.66 -8.57 -9.37
C VAL A 84 9.49 -8.26 -10.85
N ARG A 85 8.95 -7.07 -11.14
CA ARG A 85 8.98 -6.49 -12.48
C ARG A 85 10.35 -5.92 -12.74
N SER A 86 11.00 -6.37 -13.80
CA SER A 86 12.30 -5.89 -14.26
C SER A 86 12.19 -5.33 -15.68
N ARG A 87 13.25 -4.71 -16.18
CA ARG A 87 13.36 -4.33 -17.61
C ARG A 87 13.23 -5.51 -18.57
N TYR A 88 13.43 -6.73 -18.10
CA TYR A 88 13.34 -7.98 -18.88
C TYR A 88 12.01 -8.72 -18.68
N GLY A 89 11.01 -8.09 -18.10
CA GLY A 89 9.76 -8.70 -17.69
C GLY A 89 9.79 -9.18 -16.23
N GLU A 90 8.89 -10.10 -15.87
CA GLU A 90 8.86 -10.67 -14.53
C GLU A 90 10.02 -11.63 -14.33
N ILE A 91 10.75 -11.45 -13.24
CA ILE A 91 11.86 -12.31 -12.82
C ILE A 91 11.71 -12.68 -11.34
N TRP A 92 12.30 -13.80 -10.95
CA TRP A 92 12.32 -14.21 -9.55
C TRP A 92 13.67 -13.87 -8.93
N LEU A 93 13.62 -13.24 -7.76
CA LEU A 93 14.77 -12.86 -6.96
C LEU A 93 14.76 -13.63 -5.65
N HIS A 94 15.93 -14.11 -5.28
CA HIS A 94 16.22 -14.68 -3.98
C HIS A 94 17.16 -13.73 -3.25
N THR A 95 16.74 -13.22 -2.08
CA THR A 95 17.55 -12.31 -1.27
C THR A 95 17.90 -12.93 0.08
N ARG A 96 19.09 -12.62 0.55
CA ARG A 96 19.59 -13.03 1.85
C ARG A 96 20.23 -11.84 2.55
N LEU A 97 19.80 -11.56 3.77
CA LEU A 97 20.46 -10.59 4.65
C LEU A 97 21.78 -11.19 5.14
N ALA A 98 22.87 -10.47 4.91
CA ALA A 98 24.21 -10.91 5.31
C ALA A 98 24.68 -10.27 6.62
N HIS A 99 24.37 -8.98 6.83
CA HIS A 99 24.84 -8.22 7.98
C HIS A 99 23.93 -7.04 8.30
N ARG A 100 23.86 -6.68 9.58
CA ARG A 100 23.17 -5.47 10.07
C ARG A 100 24.11 -4.67 10.96
N GLU A 101 24.31 -3.41 10.62
CA GLU A 101 25.07 -2.46 11.44
C GLU A 101 24.09 -1.56 12.21
N LYS A 102 24.28 -1.44 13.54
CA LYS A 102 23.60 -0.44 14.33
C LYS A 102 24.32 0.88 14.21
N GLY A 103 23.59 1.94 13.90
CA GLY A 103 24.14 3.29 13.88
C GLY A 103 24.70 3.68 15.26
N THR A 104 25.99 4.00 15.30
CA THR A 104 26.66 4.52 16.50
C THR A 104 26.85 6.03 16.33
N GLY A 105 26.03 6.83 17.02
CA GLY A 105 26.18 8.30 17.06
C GLY A 105 24.94 9.08 16.66
N THR A 106 24.98 10.39 16.84
CA THR A 106 23.86 11.34 16.68
C THR A 106 23.31 11.45 15.24
N ASN A 107 23.98 10.86 14.23
CA ASN A 107 23.58 10.87 12.82
C ASN A 107 23.72 9.51 12.11
N GLY A 108 24.01 8.42 12.83
CA GLY A 108 24.18 7.08 12.23
C GLY A 108 22.88 6.30 12.29
N GLY A 109 22.14 6.21 11.18
CA GLY A 109 20.98 5.31 11.04
C GLY A 109 21.42 3.84 11.00
N ASP A 110 20.51 2.92 11.36
CA ASP A 110 20.71 1.49 11.17
C ASP A 110 20.88 1.17 9.68
N LYS A 111 21.83 0.30 9.35
CA LYS A 111 22.07 -0.19 8.00
C LYS A 111 21.96 -1.70 7.94
N SER A 112 21.50 -2.23 6.82
CA SER A 112 21.48 -3.66 6.57
C SER A 112 22.09 -3.95 5.20
N PHE A 113 22.92 -4.96 5.14
CA PHE A 113 23.55 -5.41 3.91
C PHE A 113 23.09 -6.81 3.55
N GLY A 114 22.78 -7.05 2.28
CA GLY A 114 22.36 -8.33 1.78
C GLY A 114 22.82 -8.62 0.38
N VAL A 115 22.70 -9.88 0.00
CA VAL A 115 22.91 -10.34 -1.35
C VAL A 115 21.60 -10.72 -2.00
N ILE A 116 21.53 -10.59 -3.31
CA ILE A 116 20.35 -10.90 -4.11
C ILE A 116 20.78 -11.64 -5.37
N GLN A 117 20.03 -12.66 -5.73
CA GLN A 117 20.30 -13.51 -6.87
C GLN A 117 19.05 -13.69 -7.71
N ARG A 118 19.22 -13.67 -9.04
CA ARG A 118 18.15 -14.11 -9.93
C ARG A 118 18.06 -15.63 -9.86
N VAL A 119 16.83 -16.15 -9.69
CA VAL A 119 16.54 -17.58 -9.60
C VAL A 119 15.43 -17.95 -10.58
N GLU A 120 15.28 -19.24 -10.85
CA GLU A 120 14.12 -19.75 -11.56
C GLU A 120 12.86 -19.67 -10.68
N ALA A 121 11.71 -19.48 -11.30
CA ALA A 121 10.44 -19.51 -10.60
C ALA A 121 10.29 -20.85 -9.85
N PRO A 122 9.90 -20.83 -8.56
CA PRO A 122 9.64 -22.08 -7.84
C PRO A 122 8.56 -22.89 -8.58
N LYS A 123 8.79 -24.17 -8.77
CA LYS A 123 7.82 -25.07 -9.48
C LYS A 123 6.43 -25.12 -8.82
N GLU A 124 6.33 -24.73 -7.55
CA GLU A 124 5.09 -24.61 -6.80
C GLU A 124 4.41 -23.24 -6.94
N SER A 125 4.99 -22.29 -7.69
CA SER A 125 4.49 -20.91 -7.75
C SER A 125 3.08 -20.84 -8.36
N GLU A 126 2.81 -21.56 -9.43
CA GLU A 126 1.49 -21.56 -10.08
C GLU A 126 0.39 -22.10 -9.16
N GLN A 127 0.67 -23.17 -8.40
CA GLN A 127 -0.27 -23.73 -7.42
C GLN A 127 -0.46 -22.79 -6.22
N ARG A 128 0.61 -22.16 -5.75
CA ARG A 128 0.54 -21.15 -4.68
C ARG A 128 -0.25 -19.92 -5.13
N ASP A 129 -0.03 -19.45 -6.35
CA ASP A 129 -0.72 -18.31 -6.90
C ASP A 129 -2.22 -18.60 -7.08
N ALA A 130 -2.57 -19.78 -7.57
CA ALA A 130 -3.95 -20.22 -7.65
C ALA A 130 -4.60 -20.33 -6.24
N LEU A 131 -3.89 -20.88 -5.26
CA LEU A 131 -4.36 -21.00 -3.89
C LEU A 131 -4.54 -19.63 -3.22
N ARG A 132 -3.63 -18.68 -3.45
CA ARG A 132 -3.75 -17.30 -2.96
C ARG A 132 -4.98 -16.59 -3.53
N ARG A 133 -5.22 -16.70 -4.84
CA ARG A 133 -6.42 -16.13 -5.49
C ARG A 133 -7.69 -16.72 -4.88
N VAL A 134 -7.76 -18.04 -4.72
CA VAL A 134 -8.91 -18.70 -4.11
C VAL A 134 -9.09 -18.25 -2.66
N ASN A 135 -8.02 -18.16 -1.87
CA ASN A 135 -8.09 -17.68 -0.49
C ASN A 135 -8.51 -16.21 -0.39
N SER A 136 -8.06 -15.35 -1.30
CA SER A 136 -8.51 -13.95 -1.36
C SER A 136 -10.01 -13.87 -1.65
N LEU A 137 -10.50 -14.61 -2.65
CA LEU A 137 -11.93 -14.69 -2.96
C LEU A 137 -12.76 -15.21 -1.79
N LEU A 138 -12.29 -16.27 -1.11
CA LEU A 138 -12.96 -16.82 0.06
C LEU A 138 -13.01 -15.83 1.23
N ARG A 139 -11.95 -15.08 1.47
CA ARG A 139 -11.92 -14.03 2.52
C ARG A 139 -12.94 -12.93 2.21
N ARG A 140 -12.99 -12.44 0.97
CA ARG A 140 -13.98 -11.43 0.54
C ARG A 140 -15.41 -11.96 0.69
N GLN A 141 -15.68 -13.17 0.24
CA GLN A 141 -17.00 -13.78 0.36
C GLN A 141 -17.40 -14.01 1.82
N SER A 142 -16.46 -14.45 2.66
CA SER A 142 -16.69 -14.59 4.11
C SER A 142 -16.99 -13.24 4.77
N PHE A 143 -16.24 -12.20 4.41
CA PHE A 143 -16.47 -10.84 4.91
C PHE A 143 -17.89 -10.34 4.55
N ILE A 144 -18.28 -10.43 3.28
CA ILE A 144 -19.62 -10.02 2.83
C ILE A 144 -20.70 -10.82 3.57
N SER A 145 -20.55 -12.13 3.67
CA SER A 145 -21.53 -12.98 4.36
C SER A 145 -21.65 -12.66 5.86
N GLN A 146 -20.53 -12.41 6.53
CA GLN A 146 -20.53 -12.04 7.95
C GLN A 146 -21.16 -10.66 8.16
N SER A 147 -20.83 -9.69 7.30
CA SER A 147 -21.43 -8.36 7.36
C SER A 147 -22.96 -8.40 7.17
N LEU A 148 -23.44 -9.20 6.19
CA LEU A 148 -24.88 -9.40 5.99
C LEU A 148 -25.56 -10.06 7.20
N LEU A 149 -24.93 -11.06 7.80
CA LEU A 149 -25.46 -11.73 9.01
C LEU A 149 -25.53 -10.77 10.20
N ARG A 150 -24.57 -9.87 10.37
CA ARG A 150 -24.62 -8.83 11.40
C ARG A 150 -25.85 -7.93 11.23
N PHE A 151 -26.09 -7.41 10.02
CA PHE A 151 -27.30 -6.60 9.74
C PHE A 151 -28.61 -7.34 9.99
N LEU A 152 -28.62 -8.67 9.90
CA LEU A 152 -29.84 -9.47 10.17
C LEU A 152 -30.06 -9.77 11.67
N HIS A 153 -29.01 -9.67 12.48
CA HIS A 153 -29.06 -10.09 13.90
C HIS A 153 -28.90 -8.97 14.90
N ASP A 154 -28.30 -7.83 14.49
CA ASP A 154 -28.14 -6.68 15.37
C ASP A 154 -29.34 -5.75 15.28
N GLU A 155 -29.85 -5.35 16.45
CA GLU A 155 -30.94 -4.36 16.57
C GLU A 155 -30.41 -2.91 16.40
N GLU A 156 -29.09 -2.70 16.54
CA GLU A 156 -28.45 -1.37 16.43
C GLU A 156 -27.60 -1.27 15.14
N VAL A 157 -28.20 -0.69 14.10
CA VAL A 157 -27.56 -0.49 12.78
C VAL A 157 -26.23 0.26 12.89
N ASP A 158 -26.16 1.28 13.74
CA ASP A 158 -24.95 2.11 13.91
C ASP A 158 -23.76 1.29 14.40
N SER A 159 -23.96 0.40 15.38
CA SER A 159 -22.92 -0.50 15.89
C SER A 159 -22.42 -1.43 14.80
N CYS A 160 -23.35 -2.01 14.04
CA CYS A 160 -23.01 -2.91 12.92
C CYS A 160 -22.19 -2.19 11.84
N VAL A 161 -22.56 -0.97 11.47
CA VAL A 161 -21.81 -0.16 10.50
C VAL A 161 -20.40 0.11 11.02
N MET A 162 -20.24 0.54 12.28
CA MET A 162 -18.92 0.81 12.86
C MET A 162 -18.03 -0.42 12.92
N GLU A 163 -18.58 -1.60 13.22
CA GLU A 163 -17.83 -2.86 13.18
C GLU A 163 -17.36 -3.21 11.77
N ILE A 164 -18.23 -3.03 10.75
CA ILE A 164 -17.88 -3.27 9.35
C ILE A 164 -16.78 -2.31 8.89
N LEU A 165 -16.87 -1.03 9.22
CA LEU A 165 -15.84 -0.06 8.88
C LEU A 165 -14.51 -0.38 9.56
N ASN A 166 -14.53 -0.87 10.80
CA ASN A 166 -13.35 -1.32 11.52
C ASN A 166 -12.73 -2.57 10.87
N ASP A 167 -13.54 -3.52 10.43
CA ASP A 167 -13.06 -4.70 9.70
C ASP A 167 -12.43 -4.29 8.35
N ILE A 168 -13.03 -3.32 7.63
CA ILE A 168 -12.44 -2.75 6.40
C ILE A 168 -11.11 -2.08 6.71
N LEU A 169 -11.01 -1.25 7.76
CA LEU A 169 -9.77 -0.62 8.17
C LEU A 169 -8.67 -1.66 8.46
N ASN A 170 -9.03 -2.77 9.10
CA ASN A 170 -8.10 -3.86 9.40
C ASN A 170 -7.64 -4.62 8.15
N LEU A 171 -8.45 -4.70 7.08
CA LEU A 171 -8.03 -5.27 5.80
C LEU A 171 -6.89 -4.48 5.16
N TYR A 172 -6.83 -3.16 5.40
CA TYR A 172 -5.79 -2.24 4.93
C TYR A 172 -4.79 -1.88 6.05
N TYR A 173 -4.56 -2.82 6.98
CA TYR A 173 -3.54 -2.75 8.07
C TYR A 173 -3.79 -1.73 9.16
N GLY A 174 -4.98 -1.16 9.23
CA GLY A 174 -5.31 -0.17 10.25
C GLY A 174 -4.38 1.05 10.24
N GLU A 175 -4.00 1.55 9.06
CA GLU A 175 -3.02 2.65 8.93
C GLU A 175 -3.67 3.96 8.46
N GLY A 176 -4.95 4.17 8.73
CA GLY A 176 -5.65 5.36 8.24
C GLY A 176 -7.03 5.54 8.85
N ARG A 177 -7.97 5.94 8.00
CA ARG A 177 -9.38 6.18 8.33
C ARG A 177 -10.27 5.44 7.33
N VAL A 178 -11.43 4.98 7.80
CA VAL A 178 -12.54 4.52 6.94
C VAL A 178 -13.78 5.29 7.38
N TYR A 179 -14.51 5.85 6.43
CA TYR A 179 -15.60 6.76 6.74
C TYR A 179 -16.76 6.64 5.75
N ILE A 180 -17.93 7.13 6.17
CA ILE A 180 -19.12 7.31 5.32
C ILE A 180 -19.56 8.76 5.42
N PHE A 181 -19.73 9.39 4.26
CA PHE A 181 -20.38 10.68 4.10
C PHE A 181 -21.77 10.52 3.53
N GLU A 182 -22.69 11.32 4.03
CA GLU A 182 -24.05 11.47 3.52
C GLU A 182 -24.23 12.84 2.92
N TYR A 183 -24.93 12.93 1.78
CA TYR A 183 -25.39 14.18 1.20
C TYR A 183 -26.74 14.58 1.77
N ASP A 184 -27.00 15.89 1.84
CA ASP A 184 -28.35 16.40 2.08
C ASP A 184 -29.26 16.09 0.86
N GLU A 185 -30.58 16.20 1.07
CA GLU A 185 -31.61 15.90 0.05
C GLU A 185 -31.38 16.64 -1.29
N ASN A 186 -30.77 17.83 -1.25
CA ASN A 186 -30.56 18.70 -2.40
C ASN A 186 -29.16 18.56 -3.00
N HIS A 187 -28.32 17.67 -2.45
CA HIS A 187 -26.89 17.56 -2.80
C HIS A 187 -26.15 18.91 -2.76
N THR A 188 -26.39 19.70 -1.72
CA THR A 188 -25.73 20.99 -1.50
C THR A 188 -24.67 20.92 -0.40
N HIS A 189 -24.86 20.03 0.57
CA HIS A 189 -23.95 19.81 1.69
C HIS A 189 -23.72 18.32 1.91
N GLN A 190 -22.67 18.02 2.63
CA GLN A 190 -22.29 16.67 3.03
C GLN A 190 -21.84 16.65 4.49
N SER A 191 -22.02 15.53 5.17
CA SER A 191 -21.57 15.31 6.54
C SER A 191 -20.98 13.92 6.71
N CYS A 192 -19.89 13.82 7.47
CA CYS A 192 -19.33 12.54 7.87
C CYS A 192 -20.20 11.91 8.95
N ILE A 193 -20.97 10.88 8.60
CA ILE A 193 -21.89 10.22 9.55
C ILE A 193 -21.21 9.11 10.36
N TYR A 194 -20.26 8.38 9.74
CA TYR A 194 -19.45 7.35 10.39
C TYR A 194 -17.98 7.53 10.06
N GLU A 195 -17.11 7.28 11.04
CA GLU A 195 -15.67 7.24 10.86
C GLU A 195 -15.06 6.28 11.88
N VAL A 196 -14.12 5.44 11.43
CA VAL A 196 -13.21 4.69 12.26
C VAL A 196 -11.77 5.06 11.91
N VAL A 197 -10.91 5.14 12.91
CA VAL A 197 -9.52 5.57 12.76
C VAL A 197 -8.57 4.56 13.39
N SER A 198 -7.39 4.42 12.81
CA SER A 198 -6.34 3.59 13.39
C SER A 198 -5.65 4.28 14.57
N GLU A 199 -4.97 3.51 15.41
CA GLU A 199 -4.21 4.03 16.53
C GLU A 199 -3.18 5.08 16.08
N GLY A 200 -3.21 6.23 16.74
CA GLY A 200 -2.34 7.37 16.45
C GLY A 200 -2.73 8.19 15.21
N VAL A 201 -3.91 7.97 14.63
CA VAL A 201 -4.50 8.80 13.58
C VAL A 201 -5.65 9.61 14.17
N SER A 202 -5.69 10.93 13.90
CA SER A 202 -6.76 11.81 14.37
C SER A 202 -8.05 11.57 13.60
N SER A 203 -9.20 11.61 14.30
CA SER A 203 -10.51 11.64 13.67
C SER A 203 -10.76 13.03 13.07
N GLU A 204 -11.38 13.06 11.90
CA GLU A 204 -11.80 14.27 11.22
C GLU A 204 -13.33 14.43 11.23
N LYS A 205 -14.07 13.48 11.80
CA LYS A 205 -15.52 13.45 11.76
C LYS A 205 -16.18 14.76 12.23
N ASP A 206 -15.71 15.30 13.36
CA ASP A 206 -16.32 16.49 13.95
C ASP A 206 -16.07 17.76 13.13
N SER A 207 -14.92 17.84 12.43
CA SER A 207 -14.59 18.95 11.55
C SER A 207 -15.30 18.87 10.20
N GLN A 208 -15.84 17.70 9.84
CA GLN A 208 -16.43 17.43 8.54
C GLN A 208 -17.97 17.31 8.61
N GLN A 209 -18.60 18.30 9.21
CA GLN A 209 -20.04 18.37 9.31
C GLN A 209 -20.61 19.54 8.50
N ASN A 210 -21.70 19.28 7.77
CA ASN A 210 -22.42 20.26 6.98
C ASN A 210 -21.53 21.05 6.01
N LEU A 211 -20.60 20.37 5.33
CA LEU A 211 -19.67 20.96 4.38
C LEU A 211 -20.35 21.22 3.04
N PRO A 212 -20.25 22.45 2.49
CA PRO A 212 -20.74 22.72 1.14
C PRO A 212 -19.99 21.92 0.09
N ILE A 213 -20.70 21.18 -0.76
CA ILE A 213 -20.08 20.33 -1.80
C ILE A 213 -19.29 21.11 -2.85
N ASN A 214 -19.59 22.41 -3.00
CA ASN A 214 -18.88 23.28 -3.95
C ASN A 214 -17.45 23.65 -3.52
N GLN A 215 -17.04 23.31 -2.30
CA GLN A 215 -15.65 23.42 -1.85
C GLN A 215 -14.76 22.32 -2.43
N ALA A 216 -15.34 21.19 -2.84
CA ALA A 216 -14.66 20.07 -3.49
C ALA A 216 -15.37 19.72 -4.81
N LYS A 217 -15.24 20.61 -5.80
CA LYS A 217 -16.03 20.55 -7.04
C LYS A 217 -15.70 19.35 -7.90
N TRP A 218 -14.40 19.07 -8.07
CA TRP A 218 -13.96 17.94 -8.86
C TRP A 218 -14.42 16.63 -8.20
N TRP A 219 -14.21 16.52 -6.90
CA TRP A 219 -14.61 15.37 -6.09
C TRP A 219 -16.10 15.10 -6.19
N SER A 220 -16.90 16.11 -5.90
CA SER A 220 -18.37 16.00 -5.92
C SER A 220 -18.88 15.61 -7.30
N LYS A 221 -18.27 16.15 -8.38
CA LYS A 221 -18.60 15.77 -9.76
C LYS A 221 -18.32 14.29 -10.03
N GLN A 222 -17.17 13.76 -9.59
CA GLN A 222 -16.85 12.35 -9.76
C GLN A 222 -17.86 11.46 -9.01
N ILE A 223 -18.05 11.72 -7.72
CA ILE A 223 -18.94 10.91 -6.88
C ILE A 223 -20.36 10.94 -7.39
N LEU A 224 -20.93 12.12 -7.66
CA LEU A 224 -22.32 12.27 -8.14
C LEU A 224 -22.51 11.71 -9.56
N SER A 225 -21.46 11.58 -10.37
CA SER A 225 -21.54 10.85 -11.64
C SER A 225 -21.47 9.32 -11.45
N GLY A 226 -21.25 8.86 -10.22
CA GLY A 226 -21.10 7.46 -9.89
C GLY A 226 -19.72 6.87 -10.19
N THR A 227 -18.72 7.73 -10.35
CA THR A 227 -17.33 7.32 -10.64
C THR A 227 -16.55 7.21 -9.34
N PRO A 228 -15.95 6.06 -9.01
CA PRO A 228 -15.08 5.93 -7.86
C PRO A 228 -13.79 6.75 -8.05
N ILE A 229 -13.20 7.20 -6.95
CA ILE A 229 -11.92 7.92 -6.93
C ILE A 229 -10.88 6.96 -6.35
N LEU A 230 -9.86 6.65 -7.15
CA LEU A 230 -8.74 5.77 -6.78
C LEU A 230 -7.45 6.54 -6.98
N LEU A 231 -6.80 6.97 -5.90
CA LEU A 231 -5.55 7.72 -5.93
C LEU A 231 -4.47 6.96 -5.16
N ASN A 232 -3.52 6.39 -5.87
CA ASN A 232 -2.36 5.75 -5.28
C ASN A 232 -1.39 6.77 -4.66
N SER A 233 -1.51 8.02 -5.12
CA SER A 233 -0.82 9.20 -4.59
C SER A 233 -1.64 10.43 -4.94
N LEU A 234 -1.63 11.46 -4.08
CA LEU A 234 -2.32 12.74 -4.34
C LEU A 234 -1.83 13.44 -5.61
N ASN A 235 -0.62 13.15 -6.08
CA ASN A 235 -0.08 13.67 -7.34
C ASN A 235 -0.86 13.21 -8.59
N GLN A 236 -1.78 12.26 -8.46
CA GLN A 236 -2.68 11.82 -9.53
C GLN A 236 -3.93 12.70 -9.67
N LEU A 237 -4.16 13.62 -8.72
CA LEU A 237 -5.22 14.62 -8.86
C LEU A 237 -4.95 15.54 -10.05
N PRO A 238 -5.99 15.85 -10.85
CA PRO A 238 -5.83 16.80 -11.95
C PRO A 238 -5.66 18.24 -11.42
N GLU A 239 -5.11 19.12 -12.26
CA GLU A 239 -4.87 20.52 -11.89
C GLU A 239 -6.14 21.26 -11.41
N GLU A 240 -7.32 20.88 -11.93
CA GLU A 240 -8.62 21.42 -11.51
C GLU A 240 -9.05 21.04 -10.08
N ALA A 241 -8.36 20.07 -9.44
CA ALA A 241 -8.60 19.58 -8.09
C ALA A 241 -7.54 20.09 -7.08
N GLU A 242 -6.98 21.28 -7.29
CA GLU A 242 -5.94 21.84 -6.43
C GLU A 242 -6.45 22.10 -5.00
N ASP A 243 -7.71 22.49 -4.84
CA ASP A 243 -8.30 22.72 -3.52
C ASP A 243 -8.46 21.40 -2.76
N GLU A 244 -8.87 20.33 -3.45
CA GLU A 244 -8.92 18.98 -2.92
C GLU A 244 -7.52 18.47 -2.54
N TYR A 245 -6.53 18.70 -3.40
CA TYR A 245 -5.15 18.33 -3.10
C TYR A 245 -4.67 18.95 -1.77
N ARG A 246 -4.83 20.26 -1.63
CA ARG A 246 -4.42 20.99 -0.41
C ARG A 246 -5.13 20.48 0.84
N PHE A 247 -6.42 20.18 0.72
CA PHE A 247 -7.23 19.66 1.82
C PHE A 247 -6.76 18.26 2.25
N LEU A 248 -6.52 17.37 1.31
CA LEU A 248 -6.09 15.99 1.58
C LEU A 248 -4.64 15.96 2.09
N ASP A 249 -3.75 16.77 1.52
CA ASP A 249 -2.35 16.90 1.94
C ASP A 249 -2.24 17.41 3.37
N ALA A 250 -3.06 18.40 3.75
CA ALA A 250 -3.10 18.93 5.12
C ALA A 250 -3.52 17.88 6.16
N GLN A 251 -4.23 16.83 5.76
CA GLN A 251 -4.60 15.68 6.61
C GLN A 251 -3.57 14.55 6.59
N GLY A 252 -2.46 14.72 5.86
CA GLY A 252 -1.38 13.73 5.75
C GLY A 252 -1.77 12.50 4.95
N ILE A 253 -2.76 12.60 4.05
CA ILE A 253 -3.23 11.46 3.25
C ILE A 253 -2.19 11.14 2.17
N LEU A 254 -1.81 9.89 2.08
CA LEU A 254 -0.85 9.39 1.09
C LEU A 254 -1.53 8.73 -0.10
N SER A 255 -2.55 7.92 0.16
CA SER A 255 -3.39 7.30 -0.86
C SER A 255 -4.83 7.20 -0.38
N ILE A 256 -5.78 7.22 -1.32
CA ILE A 256 -7.20 7.27 -1.00
C ILE A 256 -8.03 6.49 -2.02
N MET A 257 -9.04 5.78 -1.51
CA MET A 257 -10.09 5.17 -2.31
C MET A 257 -11.43 5.68 -1.84
N VAL A 258 -12.29 6.10 -2.77
CA VAL A 258 -13.66 6.52 -2.46
C VAL A 258 -14.63 5.89 -3.44
N THR A 259 -15.71 5.34 -2.93
CA THR A 259 -16.77 4.74 -3.73
C THR A 259 -18.13 5.38 -3.45
N PRO A 260 -18.93 5.71 -4.48
CA PRO A 260 -20.29 6.22 -4.30
C PRO A 260 -21.20 5.17 -3.66
N LEU A 261 -22.03 5.59 -2.72
CA LEU A 261 -23.08 4.78 -2.12
C LEU A 261 -24.43 5.07 -2.78
N ARG A 262 -25.09 4.01 -3.27
CA ARG A 262 -26.32 4.12 -4.07
C ARG A 262 -27.49 3.40 -3.42
N ALA A 263 -28.68 3.98 -3.59
CA ALA A 263 -29.96 3.33 -3.36
C ALA A 263 -30.75 3.40 -4.68
N GLY A 264 -30.74 2.34 -5.47
CA GLY A 264 -31.21 2.38 -6.85
C GLY A 264 -30.36 3.30 -7.71
N ASP A 265 -30.97 4.26 -8.40
CA ASP A 265 -30.26 5.27 -9.22
C ASP A 265 -29.82 6.51 -8.42
N HIS A 266 -30.21 6.61 -7.15
CA HIS A 266 -29.87 7.75 -6.30
C HIS A 266 -28.57 7.53 -5.55
N ILE A 267 -27.63 8.47 -5.68
CA ILE A 267 -26.41 8.50 -4.89
C ILE A 267 -26.69 9.32 -3.63
N TRP A 268 -26.71 8.65 -2.47
CA TRP A 268 -27.01 9.29 -1.22
C TRP A 268 -25.77 9.69 -0.40
N GLY A 269 -24.58 9.18 -0.80
CA GLY A 269 -23.35 9.44 -0.10
C GLY A 269 -22.17 8.73 -0.75
N TYR A 270 -21.10 8.57 0.01
CA TYR A 270 -19.93 7.81 -0.39
C TYR A 270 -19.21 7.23 0.82
N MET A 271 -18.47 6.16 0.60
CA MET A 271 -17.53 5.57 1.56
C MET A 271 -16.10 5.82 1.08
N GLY A 272 -15.21 6.17 1.99
CA GLY A 272 -13.81 6.37 1.69
C GLY A 272 -12.86 5.64 2.64
N ILE A 273 -11.66 5.37 2.16
CA ILE A 273 -10.52 4.83 2.91
C ILE A 273 -9.34 5.74 2.65
N ASP A 274 -8.81 6.36 3.70
CA ASP A 274 -7.61 7.19 3.66
C ASP A 274 -6.46 6.46 4.33
N LEU A 275 -5.34 6.33 3.65
CA LEU A 275 -4.10 5.81 4.22
C LEU A 275 -3.12 6.95 4.46
N VAL A 276 -2.66 7.09 5.72
CA VAL A 276 -1.80 8.20 6.16
C VAL A 276 -0.39 7.77 6.55
N LYS A 277 -0.13 6.46 6.65
CA LYS A 277 1.18 5.90 7.01
C LYS A 277 1.86 5.16 5.88
N THR A 278 1.08 4.62 4.94
CA THR A 278 1.56 3.82 3.81
C THR A 278 0.87 4.22 2.52
N TYR A 279 1.52 3.96 1.40
CA TYR A 279 0.90 4.03 0.07
C TYR A 279 0.26 2.68 -0.27
N HIS A 280 -0.87 2.73 -0.96
CA HIS A 280 -1.54 1.57 -1.53
C HIS A 280 -1.82 1.78 -3.01
N GLU A 281 -1.61 0.74 -3.83
CA GLU A 281 -2.02 0.76 -5.24
C GLU A 281 -3.46 0.21 -5.33
N TRP A 282 -4.42 1.13 -5.42
CA TRP A 282 -5.82 0.80 -5.58
C TRP A 282 -6.08 0.19 -6.95
N SER A 283 -6.87 -0.86 -6.98
CA SER A 283 -7.32 -1.55 -8.17
C SER A 283 -8.85 -1.56 -8.29
N ASN A 284 -9.37 -1.91 -9.44
CA ASN A 284 -10.82 -2.09 -9.62
C ASN A 284 -11.38 -3.22 -8.73
N GLU A 285 -10.54 -4.11 -8.24
CA GLU A 285 -10.95 -5.19 -7.35
C GLU A 285 -11.17 -4.70 -5.91
N ASP A 286 -10.57 -3.57 -5.52
CA ASP A 286 -10.65 -3.07 -4.15
C ASP A 286 -12.00 -2.41 -3.83
N TYR A 287 -12.71 -1.86 -4.84
CA TYR A 287 -14.01 -1.20 -4.63
C TYR A 287 -15.22 -2.04 -5.08
N GLN A 288 -15.04 -3.22 -5.68
CA GLN A 288 -16.10 -4.17 -6.05
C GLN A 288 -16.45 -5.11 -4.92
#